data_28754614503d696f984a3760203d8e40
#
_entry.id   28754614503d696f984a3760203d8e40
#
_cell.length_a   1.000
_cell.length_b   1.000
_cell.length_c   1.000
_cell.angle_alpha   90.00
_cell.angle_beta   90.00
_cell.angle_gamma   90.00
#
_symmetry.space_group_name_H-M   'P 1'
#
loop_
_entity.id
_entity.type
_entity.pdbx_description
1 polymer ?
#
loop_
_entity_poly.entity_id
_entity_poly.type
_entity_poly.pdbx_seq_one_letter_code
_entity_poly.pdbx_strand_id
1 'polypeptide(L)'
;MKKLLLAGAVVLATILTAGAQDRKEIKMLENEKWWGSVTDLGNIMPFDSETVERFNHQTQNFNNQTTPLLVSDKGRYIWSDSPFKAEIKDGIITLEAARGSIECVKAGTNLREAFLAASKAHFPASGTIPPELFFSVPQYNTWIELVYNQNQADILKYAHSIVDNGFPTGILMIDDNWQKYYGNFEFRPDRFPDPKGMVEELHKMGFKVMLWVSPFVSPDSQEYRYLRSKGYLVMDADGSGPAILDWWNGLSACYDLSNPEAFEYFKGVLEGMQKEFGIDGFKFDAGDPERYLEKDILPYDRKSYDTEQTQLWAQLGLLFPYNEFRACWKMGGEALVQ
;
A
#
# COMPACT_ATOMS: atom_id res chain seq x y z
N MET A 1 4.92 -15.88 71.05
CA MET A 1 5.96 -15.65 70.02
C MET A 1 5.34 -16.02 68.66
N LYS A 2 4.85 -15.01 67.90
CA LYS A 2 4.32 -15.19 66.56
C LYS A 2 5.38 -14.68 65.55
N LYS A 3 5.86 -15.54 64.67
CA LYS A 3 6.78 -15.18 63.61
C LYS A 3 5.95 -14.62 62.44
N LEU A 4 6.21 -13.36 62.08
CA LEU A 4 5.73 -12.73 60.87
C LEU A 4 6.65 -13.18 59.72
N LEU A 5 6.09 -13.83 58.73
CA LEU A 5 6.74 -14.08 57.42
C LEU A 5 6.43 -12.89 56.48
N LEU A 6 7.44 -12.10 56.16
CA LEU A 6 7.36 -11.11 55.07
C LEU A 6 7.55 -11.87 53.75
N ALA A 7 6.53 -11.90 52.93
CA ALA A 7 6.63 -12.33 51.52
C ALA A 7 7.02 -11.09 50.69
N GLY A 8 8.27 -11.04 50.24
CA GLY A 8 8.73 -10.04 49.29
C GLY A 8 8.23 -10.39 47.87
N ALA A 9 7.38 -9.57 47.32
CA ALA A 9 7.01 -9.64 45.90
C ALA A 9 8.15 -9.07 45.06
N VAL A 10 8.82 -9.92 44.30
CA VAL A 10 9.80 -9.48 43.28
C VAL A 10 8.97 -9.09 42.07
N VAL A 11 8.84 -7.79 41.79
CA VAL A 11 8.31 -7.27 40.53
C VAL A 11 9.40 -7.42 39.50
N LEU A 12 9.29 -8.42 38.64
CA LEU A 12 10.09 -8.52 37.43
C LEU A 12 9.62 -7.41 36.46
N ALA A 13 10.37 -6.31 36.43
CA ALA A 13 10.23 -5.33 35.35
C ALA A 13 10.79 -5.96 34.06
N THR A 14 9.92 -6.39 33.17
CA THR A 14 10.28 -6.70 31.79
C THR A 14 10.69 -5.39 31.12
N ILE A 15 12.00 -5.16 31.03
CA ILE A 15 12.55 -4.11 30.16
C ILE A 15 12.28 -4.58 28.74
N LEU A 16 11.28 -3.99 28.09
CA LEU A 16 11.15 -4.02 26.63
C LEU A 16 12.39 -3.31 26.08
N THR A 17 13.38 -4.07 25.65
CA THR A 17 14.47 -3.53 24.84
C THR A 17 13.84 -3.08 23.53
N ALA A 18 13.69 -1.77 23.34
CA ALA A 18 13.54 -1.19 22.01
C ALA A 18 14.65 -1.81 21.15
N GLY A 19 14.31 -2.51 20.08
CA GLY A 19 15.30 -3.13 19.21
C GLY A 19 16.29 -2.06 18.78
N ALA A 20 17.58 -2.34 18.96
CA ALA A 20 18.63 -1.41 18.57
C ALA A 20 18.47 -1.12 17.07
N GLN A 21 18.42 0.15 16.71
CA GLN A 21 18.49 0.58 15.31
C GLN A 21 19.81 0.09 14.71
N ASP A 22 19.74 -0.68 13.62
CA ASP A 22 20.96 -1.11 12.93
C ASP A 22 21.39 -0.02 11.96
N ARG A 23 22.63 0.44 12.11
CA ARG A 23 23.25 1.39 11.17
C ARG A 23 24.38 0.69 10.43
N LYS A 24 24.40 0.84 9.12
CA LYS A 24 25.39 0.21 8.26
C LYS A 24 25.95 1.19 7.24
N GLU A 25 27.27 1.18 7.10
CA GLU A 25 27.96 1.91 6.04
C GLU A 25 28.54 0.91 5.05
N ILE A 26 28.19 1.10 3.78
CA ILE A 26 28.59 0.22 2.68
C ILE A 26 29.38 1.05 1.66
N LYS A 27 30.68 0.81 1.62
CA LYS A 27 31.54 1.43 0.61
C LYS A 27 31.27 0.83 -0.76
N MET A 28 31.03 1.66 -1.75
CA MET A 28 30.91 1.25 -3.14
C MET A 28 32.25 0.72 -3.66
N LEU A 29 32.18 -0.27 -4.53
CA LEU A 29 33.34 -0.77 -5.25
C LEU A 29 33.67 0.18 -6.42
N GLU A 30 34.85 -0.01 -7.00
CA GLU A 30 35.27 0.79 -8.16
C GLU A 30 34.24 0.64 -9.32
N ASN A 31 33.76 1.76 -9.83
CA ASN A 31 32.73 1.84 -10.88
C ASN A 31 31.47 1.02 -10.58
N GLU A 32 31.09 0.88 -9.33
CA GLU A 32 29.86 0.20 -8.92
C GLU A 32 28.66 1.10 -9.05
N LYS A 33 27.55 0.53 -9.51
CA LYS A 33 26.27 1.18 -9.70
C LYS A 33 25.17 0.42 -8.98
N TRP A 34 24.23 1.16 -8.35
CA TRP A 34 23.15 0.61 -7.55
C TRP A 34 21.79 1.08 -8.04
N TRP A 35 20.78 0.21 -7.94
CA TRP A 35 19.36 0.47 -8.29
C TRP A 35 18.46 -0.06 -7.20
N GLY A 36 17.25 0.51 -7.11
CA GLY A 36 16.16 0.00 -6.27
C GLY A 36 15.72 0.96 -5.17
N SER A 37 15.03 0.43 -4.20
CA SER A 37 14.49 1.08 -3.02
C SER A 37 13.21 1.87 -3.29
N VAL A 38 13.27 3.06 -3.86
CA VAL A 38 12.12 3.94 -4.10
C VAL A 38 11.92 4.18 -5.60
N THR A 39 10.73 3.90 -6.09
CA THR A 39 10.43 3.96 -7.53
C THR A 39 10.54 5.38 -8.08
N ASP A 40 10.17 6.38 -7.30
CA ASP A 40 10.18 7.80 -7.70
C ASP A 40 11.60 8.32 -8.03
N LEU A 41 12.64 7.71 -7.46
CA LEU A 41 14.03 8.02 -7.77
C LEU A 41 14.56 7.27 -9.02
N GLY A 42 13.71 6.59 -9.76
CA GLY A 42 14.12 5.82 -10.95
C GLY A 42 14.79 6.67 -12.04
N ASN A 43 14.43 7.94 -12.14
CA ASN A 43 14.99 8.88 -13.10
C ASN A 43 16.43 9.31 -12.81
N ILE A 44 16.91 9.15 -11.57
CA ILE A 44 18.28 9.47 -11.14
C ILE A 44 19.14 8.23 -10.91
N MET A 45 18.56 7.03 -11.03
CA MET A 45 19.31 5.77 -10.99
C MET A 45 20.09 5.56 -12.30
N PRO A 46 21.25 4.92 -12.25
CA PRO A 46 21.88 4.28 -11.09
C PRO A 46 22.53 5.25 -10.12
N PHE A 47 22.53 4.90 -8.84
CA PHE A 47 23.35 5.56 -7.84
C PHE A 47 24.80 5.08 -7.96
N ASP A 48 25.75 6.00 -7.97
CA ASP A 48 27.19 5.73 -8.10
C ASP A 48 28.01 6.54 -7.09
N SER A 49 29.33 6.53 -7.23
CA SER A 49 30.24 7.22 -6.31
C SER A 49 30.12 8.76 -6.31
N GLU A 50 29.50 9.34 -7.33
CA GLU A 50 29.30 10.79 -7.47
C GLU A 50 27.90 11.19 -6.97
N THR A 51 27.00 10.22 -6.74
CA THR A 51 25.63 10.46 -6.30
C THR A 51 25.61 11.08 -4.90
N VAL A 52 24.80 12.13 -4.75
CA VAL A 52 24.43 12.72 -3.45
C VAL A 52 22.92 12.70 -3.33
N GLU A 53 22.40 11.74 -2.57
CA GLU A 53 20.97 11.52 -2.42
C GLU A 53 20.61 11.06 -0.99
N ARG A 54 19.37 11.35 -0.58
CA ARG A 54 18.80 10.89 0.69
C ARG A 54 17.36 10.47 0.48
N PHE A 55 16.98 9.38 1.11
CA PHE A 55 15.57 8.97 1.17
C PHE A 55 15.23 8.26 2.48
N ASN A 56 13.94 8.20 2.79
CA ASN A 56 13.43 7.54 3.98
C ASN A 56 12.11 6.83 3.62
N HIS A 57 12.10 5.51 3.69
CA HIS A 57 10.92 4.71 3.39
C HIS A 57 9.67 5.04 4.22
N GLN A 58 9.85 5.58 5.42
CA GLN A 58 8.74 5.90 6.30
C GLN A 58 8.09 7.25 5.97
N THR A 59 8.90 8.29 5.71
CA THR A 59 8.41 9.66 5.55
C THR A 59 8.42 10.15 4.11
N GLN A 60 9.06 9.41 3.21
CA GLN A 60 9.28 9.79 1.82
C GLN A 60 9.23 8.53 0.94
N ASN A 61 8.09 7.84 0.95
CA ASN A 61 7.90 6.74 0.00
C ASN A 61 7.49 7.22 -1.38
N PHE A 62 7.41 8.53 -1.57
CA PHE A 62 7.11 9.19 -2.84
C PHE A 62 5.77 8.77 -3.44
N ASN A 63 4.80 8.43 -2.59
CA ASN A 63 3.46 8.02 -3.00
C ASN A 63 3.44 6.88 -4.01
N ASN A 64 4.39 5.95 -3.90
CA ASN A 64 4.55 4.88 -4.86
C ASN A 64 4.98 3.58 -4.19
N GLN A 65 5.46 2.63 -4.98
CA GLN A 65 5.98 1.39 -4.45
C GLN A 65 7.38 1.57 -3.89
N THR A 66 7.59 1.00 -2.72
CA THR A 66 8.89 0.95 -2.08
C THR A 66 9.20 -0.46 -1.61
N THR A 67 10.48 -0.81 -1.72
CA THR A 67 11.02 -2.09 -1.26
C THR A 67 12.37 -1.83 -0.60
N PRO A 68 12.66 -2.36 0.59
CA PRO A 68 13.93 -2.12 1.26
C PRO A 68 15.07 -2.93 0.63
N LEU A 69 15.22 -2.82 -0.68
CA LEU A 69 16.16 -3.52 -1.52
C LEU A 69 16.95 -2.55 -2.38
N LEU A 70 18.28 -2.67 -2.34
CA LEU A 70 19.17 -2.10 -3.34
C LEU A 70 19.98 -3.22 -3.99
N VAL A 71 20.17 -3.18 -5.30
CA VAL A 71 20.92 -4.17 -6.07
C VAL A 71 22.03 -3.51 -6.90
N SER A 72 23.17 -4.17 -7.02
CA SER A 72 24.37 -3.62 -7.66
C SER A 72 24.78 -4.43 -8.89
N ASP A 73 25.37 -3.72 -9.87
CA ASP A 73 25.98 -4.33 -11.07
C ASP A 73 27.24 -5.18 -10.75
N LYS A 74 27.75 -5.08 -9.52
CA LYS A 74 28.85 -5.92 -9.04
C LYS A 74 28.36 -7.18 -8.30
N GLY A 75 27.06 -7.52 -8.41
CA GLY A 75 26.51 -8.74 -7.84
C GLY A 75 26.31 -8.71 -6.33
N ARG A 76 26.11 -7.52 -5.76
CA ARG A 76 25.75 -7.33 -4.36
C ARG A 76 24.28 -6.88 -4.25
N TYR A 77 23.63 -7.22 -3.14
CA TYR A 77 22.38 -6.60 -2.77
C TYR A 77 22.38 -6.18 -1.30
N ILE A 78 21.55 -5.20 -0.96
CA ILE A 78 21.23 -4.75 0.39
C ILE A 78 19.77 -5.05 0.63
N TRP A 79 19.47 -5.60 1.79
CA TRP A 79 18.10 -5.89 2.23
C TRP A 79 17.90 -5.53 3.70
N SER A 80 16.68 -5.14 4.03
CA SER A 80 16.18 -5.04 5.40
C SER A 80 14.73 -5.51 5.46
N ASP A 81 14.33 -6.17 6.53
CA ASP A 81 12.92 -6.52 6.76
C ASP A 81 12.08 -5.31 7.19
N SER A 82 12.71 -4.23 7.60
CA SER A 82 12.06 -2.99 8.00
C SER A 82 12.45 -1.82 7.09
N PRO A 83 11.66 -0.73 7.10
CA PRO A 83 12.03 0.49 6.41
C PRO A 83 13.36 1.03 6.94
N PHE A 84 14.12 1.70 6.08
CA PHE A 84 15.37 2.37 6.45
C PHE A 84 15.45 3.79 5.87
N LYS A 85 16.26 4.60 6.52
CA LYS A 85 16.80 5.85 5.96
C LYS A 85 18.07 5.53 5.22
N ALA A 86 18.30 6.20 4.09
CA ALA A 86 19.53 6.09 3.33
C ALA A 86 20.13 7.47 3.05
N GLU A 87 21.46 7.55 3.15
CA GLU A 87 22.26 8.64 2.61
C GLU A 87 23.31 8.03 1.69
N ILE A 88 23.35 8.51 0.46
CA ILE A 88 24.34 8.14 -0.54
C ILE A 88 25.20 9.36 -0.78
N LYS A 89 26.50 9.26 -0.47
CA LYS A 89 27.44 10.36 -0.60
C LYS A 89 28.89 9.86 -0.61
N ASP A 90 29.75 10.49 -1.40
CA ASP A 90 31.19 10.23 -1.45
C ASP A 90 31.53 8.73 -1.65
N GLY A 91 30.71 8.00 -2.45
CA GLY A 91 30.88 6.58 -2.69
C GLY A 91 30.56 5.68 -1.48
N ILE A 92 29.79 6.18 -0.53
CA ILE A 92 29.33 5.44 0.65
C ILE A 92 27.79 5.46 0.69
N ILE A 93 27.20 4.30 0.93
CA ILE A 93 25.77 4.15 1.23
C ILE A 93 25.66 3.95 2.75
N THR A 94 25.14 4.95 3.44
CA THR A 94 24.84 4.88 4.88
C THR A 94 23.37 4.57 5.05
N LEU A 95 23.06 3.54 5.83
CA LEU A 95 21.71 3.04 6.07
C LEU A 95 21.42 3.00 7.57
N GLU A 96 20.18 3.32 7.93
CA GLU A 96 19.68 3.27 9.30
C GLU A 96 18.31 2.62 9.29
N ALA A 97 18.22 1.36 9.76
CA ALA A 97 16.96 0.64 9.84
C ALA A 97 16.08 1.18 10.96
N ALA A 98 14.78 1.27 10.75
CA ALA A 98 13.82 1.64 11.79
C ALA A 98 13.81 0.60 12.93
N ARG A 99 14.02 -0.67 12.58
CA ARG A 99 14.17 -1.81 13.50
C ARG A 99 14.83 -2.98 12.78
N GLY A 100 15.25 -3.99 13.55
CA GLY A 100 15.88 -5.19 12.96
C GLY A 100 17.27 -4.92 12.41
N SER A 101 17.65 -5.65 11.37
CA SER A 101 18.98 -5.61 10.77
C SER A 101 18.97 -5.28 9.29
N ILE A 102 20.09 -4.74 8.82
CA ILE A 102 20.40 -4.52 7.41
C ILE A 102 21.45 -5.55 7.01
N GLU A 103 21.24 -6.23 5.90
CA GLU A 103 22.24 -7.12 5.32
C GLU A 103 22.79 -6.55 3.99
N CYS A 104 24.06 -6.85 3.71
CA CYS A 104 24.68 -6.62 2.42
C CYS A 104 25.32 -7.92 1.97
N VAL A 105 24.78 -8.52 0.93
CA VAL A 105 25.13 -9.87 0.47
C VAL A 105 25.85 -9.79 -0.85
N LYS A 106 26.97 -10.50 -0.97
CA LYS A 106 27.62 -10.77 -2.26
C LYS A 106 27.02 -12.04 -2.83
N ALA A 107 26.14 -11.91 -3.82
CA ALA A 107 25.33 -13.01 -4.36
C ALA A 107 25.65 -13.38 -5.82
N GLY A 108 26.60 -12.68 -6.44
CA GLY A 108 26.96 -12.93 -7.81
C GLY A 108 28.03 -11.97 -8.32
N THR A 109 28.11 -11.77 -9.62
CA THR A 109 29.09 -10.92 -10.32
C THR A 109 28.45 -9.77 -11.10
N ASN A 110 27.13 -9.76 -11.23
CA ASN A 110 26.39 -8.79 -12.03
C ASN A 110 25.01 -8.52 -11.41
N LEU A 111 24.31 -7.49 -11.95
CA LEU A 111 23.01 -7.03 -11.48
C LEU A 111 21.95 -8.15 -11.47
N ARG A 112 21.88 -8.95 -12.56
CA ARG A 112 20.89 -10.01 -12.69
C ARG A 112 21.04 -11.07 -11.59
N GLU A 113 22.26 -11.49 -11.31
CA GLU A 113 22.54 -12.50 -10.28
C GLU A 113 22.19 -11.97 -8.88
N ALA A 114 22.52 -10.70 -8.59
CA ALA A 114 22.14 -10.06 -7.33
C ALA A 114 20.62 -9.99 -7.16
N PHE A 115 19.90 -9.54 -8.19
CA PHE A 115 18.44 -9.44 -8.15
C PHE A 115 17.76 -10.80 -7.97
N LEU A 116 18.18 -11.82 -8.75
CA LEU A 116 17.60 -13.16 -8.63
C LEU A 116 17.86 -13.79 -7.27
N ALA A 117 19.02 -13.55 -6.68
CA ALA A 117 19.34 -14.04 -5.34
C ALA A 117 18.48 -13.34 -4.26
N ALA A 118 18.35 -12.02 -4.34
CA ALA A 118 17.51 -11.24 -3.44
C ALA A 118 16.02 -11.65 -3.57
N SER A 119 15.53 -11.76 -4.80
CA SER A 119 14.16 -12.20 -5.08
C SER A 119 13.87 -13.58 -4.48
N LYS A 120 14.76 -14.55 -4.71
CA LYS A 120 14.61 -15.89 -4.15
C LYS A 120 14.62 -15.91 -2.62
N ALA A 121 15.41 -15.03 -2.00
CA ALA A 121 15.57 -15.00 -0.55
C ALA A 121 14.40 -14.29 0.16
N HIS A 122 13.90 -13.18 -0.41
CA HIS A 122 13.04 -12.24 0.33
C HIS A 122 11.64 -12.07 -0.26
N PHE A 123 11.47 -12.28 -1.58
CA PHE A 123 10.19 -12.09 -2.28
C PHE A 123 10.07 -13.06 -3.47
N PRO A 124 10.10 -14.38 -3.20
CA PRO A 124 9.94 -15.39 -4.26
C PRO A 124 8.60 -15.18 -4.96
N ALA A 125 8.57 -15.48 -6.26
CA ALA A 125 7.32 -15.41 -7.01
C ALA A 125 6.23 -16.28 -6.39
N SER A 126 5.03 -15.72 -6.22
CA SER A 126 3.85 -16.41 -5.66
C SER A 126 3.36 -17.55 -6.55
N GLY A 127 3.79 -17.59 -7.82
CA GLY A 127 3.33 -18.56 -8.82
C GLY A 127 2.04 -18.15 -9.52
N THR A 128 1.52 -16.96 -9.23
CA THR A 128 0.36 -16.35 -9.88
C THR A 128 0.78 -15.09 -10.62
N ILE A 129 0.00 -14.70 -11.63
CA ILE A 129 0.17 -13.46 -12.38
C ILE A 129 -1.19 -12.75 -12.44
N PRO A 130 -1.21 -11.41 -12.61
CA PRO A 130 -2.46 -10.71 -12.86
C PRO A 130 -3.15 -11.21 -14.14
N PRO A 131 -4.47 -10.99 -14.29
CA PRO A 131 -5.18 -11.35 -15.51
C PRO A 131 -4.53 -10.78 -16.77
N GLU A 132 -4.47 -11.58 -17.84
CA GLU A 132 -3.85 -11.20 -19.11
C GLU A 132 -4.42 -9.88 -19.68
N LEU A 133 -5.67 -9.59 -19.37
CA LEU A 133 -6.36 -8.37 -19.83
C LEU A 133 -5.60 -7.08 -19.43
N PHE A 134 -4.90 -7.08 -18.31
CA PHE A 134 -4.07 -5.93 -17.89
C PHE A 134 -2.89 -5.62 -18.81
N PHE A 135 -2.47 -6.60 -19.63
CA PHE A 135 -1.28 -6.48 -20.48
C PHE A 135 -1.60 -6.49 -21.97
N SER A 136 -2.78 -6.99 -22.35
CA SER A 136 -3.16 -7.20 -23.76
C SER A 136 -4.00 -6.11 -24.37
N VAL A 137 -4.65 -5.28 -23.56
CA VAL A 137 -5.52 -4.17 -23.98
C VAL A 137 -5.34 -2.95 -23.08
N PRO A 138 -5.82 -1.75 -23.53
CA PRO A 138 -5.74 -0.55 -22.70
C PRO A 138 -6.59 -0.66 -21.42
N GLN A 139 -6.12 0.02 -20.38
CA GLN A 139 -6.88 0.33 -19.19
C GLN A 139 -7.36 1.78 -19.31
N TYR A 140 -8.66 1.99 -19.10
CA TYR A 140 -9.31 3.29 -19.14
C TYR A 140 -9.66 3.72 -17.73
N ASN A 141 -9.32 4.94 -17.36
CA ASN A 141 -9.61 5.49 -16.05
C ASN A 141 -10.41 6.78 -16.21
N THR A 142 -11.54 6.88 -15.52
CA THR A 142 -12.44 8.03 -15.62
C THR A 142 -11.92 9.29 -14.90
N TRP A 143 -10.84 9.20 -14.13
CA TRP A 143 -10.30 10.34 -13.38
C TRP A 143 -9.92 11.51 -14.28
N ILE A 144 -9.20 11.25 -15.36
CA ILE A 144 -8.72 12.31 -16.25
C ILE A 144 -9.88 13.04 -16.93
N GLU A 145 -10.96 12.34 -17.28
CA GLU A 145 -12.12 12.91 -17.96
C GLU A 145 -13.10 13.58 -17.00
N LEU A 146 -13.39 12.97 -15.85
CA LEU A 146 -14.49 13.38 -14.97
C LEU A 146 -14.02 13.98 -13.64
N VAL A 147 -12.79 13.71 -13.21
CA VAL A 147 -12.23 14.13 -11.92
C VAL A 147 -13.21 13.76 -10.80
N TYR A 148 -13.66 14.72 -10.00
CA TYR A 148 -14.65 14.52 -8.92
C TYR A 148 -16.11 14.47 -9.41
N ASN A 149 -16.36 14.61 -10.71
CA ASN A 149 -17.71 14.58 -11.25
C ASN A 149 -18.12 13.19 -11.78
N GLN A 150 -17.72 12.14 -11.11
CA GLN A 150 -18.12 10.78 -11.48
C GLN A 150 -19.63 10.66 -11.45
N ASN A 151 -20.21 10.26 -12.59
CA ASN A 151 -21.65 10.04 -12.74
C ASN A 151 -21.94 9.03 -13.85
N GLN A 152 -23.07 8.34 -13.76
CA GLN A 152 -23.45 7.26 -14.66
C GLN A 152 -23.52 7.71 -16.13
N ALA A 153 -24.10 8.88 -16.40
CA ALA A 153 -24.33 9.34 -17.78
C ALA A 153 -23.02 9.63 -18.51
N ASP A 154 -22.08 10.32 -17.86
CA ASP A 154 -20.80 10.66 -18.49
C ASP A 154 -19.87 9.46 -18.58
N ILE A 155 -19.93 8.51 -17.62
CA ILE A 155 -19.19 7.24 -17.69
C ILE A 155 -19.65 6.42 -18.89
N LEU A 156 -20.96 6.25 -19.08
CA LEU A 156 -21.49 5.54 -20.26
C LEU A 156 -21.13 6.26 -21.55
N LYS A 157 -21.23 7.58 -21.59
CA LYS A 157 -20.81 8.39 -22.75
C LYS A 157 -19.33 8.19 -23.07
N TYR A 158 -18.46 8.17 -22.07
CA TYR A 158 -17.03 7.89 -22.22
C TYR A 158 -16.79 6.49 -22.79
N ALA A 159 -17.45 5.47 -22.24
CA ALA A 159 -17.35 4.09 -22.71
C ALA A 159 -17.83 3.93 -24.18
N HIS A 160 -18.98 4.53 -24.53
CA HIS A 160 -19.46 4.55 -25.91
C HIS A 160 -18.45 5.24 -26.83
N SER A 161 -17.85 6.35 -26.42
CA SER A 161 -16.84 7.04 -27.22
C SER A 161 -15.63 6.18 -27.53
N ILE A 162 -15.20 5.32 -26.60
CA ILE A 162 -14.12 4.36 -26.84
C ILE A 162 -14.52 3.37 -27.95
N VAL A 163 -15.67 2.76 -27.79
CA VAL A 163 -16.18 1.74 -28.76
C VAL A 163 -16.45 2.35 -30.14
N ASP A 164 -17.14 3.48 -30.21
CA ASP A 164 -17.55 4.15 -31.44
C ASP A 164 -16.34 4.65 -32.26
N ASN A 165 -15.22 4.95 -31.59
CA ASN A 165 -13.98 5.32 -32.26
C ASN A 165 -13.05 4.11 -32.54
N GLY A 166 -13.54 2.89 -32.33
CA GLY A 166 -12.81 1.66 -32.69
C GLY A 166 -11.63 1.31 -31.76
N PHE A 167 -11.57 1.88 -30.55
CA PHE A 167 -10.58 1.47 -29.57
C PHE A 167 -10.99 0.13 -28.94
N PRO A 168 -10.02 -0.74 -28.63
CA PRO A 168 -10.32 -2.03 -27.98
C PRO A 168 -10.89 -1.80 -26.59
N THR A 169 -11.87 -2.60 -26.22
CA THR A 169 -12.39 -2.66 -24.85
C THR A 169 -11.41 -3.40 -23.94
N GLY A 170 -11.39 -3.04 -22.67
CA GLY A 170 -10.50 -3.62 -21.69
C GLY A 170 -11.03 -3.41 -20.28
N ILE A 171 -10.23 -2.79 -19.40
CA ILE A 171 -10.67 -2.44 -18.06
C ILE A 171 -11.12 -0.98 -18.06
N LEU A 172 -12.29 -0.72 -17.49
CA LEU A 172 -12.78 0.64 -17.22
C LEU A 172 -12.83 0.84 -15.71
N MET A 173 -11.95 1.73 -15.21
CA MET A 173 -11.85 2.13 -13.82
C MET A 173 -12.75 3.33 -13.58
N ILE A 174 -13.73 3.19 -12.70
CA ILE A 174 -14.51 4.30 -12.13
C ILE A 174 -13.74 4.81 -10.92
N ASP A 175 -13.18 6.00 -11.05
CA ASP A 175 -12.26 6.56 -10.07
C ASP A 175 -12.98 7.26 -8.90
N ASP A 176 -12.26 7.98 -8.06
CA ASP A 176 -12.71 8.60 -6.81
C ASP A 176 -14.02 9.38 -6.95
N ASN A 177 -14.79 9.43 -5.88
CA ASN A 177 -16.05 10.19 -5.74
C ASN A 177 -17.31 9.57 -6.37
N TRP A 178 -17.32 8.27 -6.60
CA TRP A 178 -18.55 7.53 -6.99
C TRP A 178 -19.45 7.26 -5.77
N GLN A 179 -18.87 7.10 -4.58
CA GLN A 179 -19.57 6.81 -3.33
C GLN A 179 -20.12 8.06 -2.64
N LYS A 180 -21.04 7.90 -1.71
CA LYS A 180 -21.64 9.01 -0.95
C LYS A 180 -20.59 9.81 -0.16
N TYR A 181 -19.69 9.11 0.52
CA TYR A 181 -18.54 9.65 1.25
C TYR A 181 -17.55 8.53 1.56
N TYR A 182 -16.35 8.85 2.00
CA TYR A 182 -15.30 7.87 2.26
C TYR A 182 -15.70 6.92 3.40
N GLY A 183 -15.51 5.61 3.18
CA GLY A 183 -15.93 4.53 4.07
C GLY A 183 -17.36 4.06 3.84
N ASN A 184 -18.18 4.79 3.06
CA ASN A 184 -19.49 4.33 2.58
C ASN A 184 -19.33 3.75 1.18
N PHE A 185 -19.68 2.48 1.02
CA PHE A 185 -19.54 1.76 -0.25
C PHE A 185 -20.89 1.62 -0.96
N GLU A 186 -21.65 2.71 -1.01
CA GLU A 186 -22.89 2.84 -1.77
C GLU A 186 -22.72 3.90 -2.86
N PHE A 187 -23.16 3.62 -4.07
CA PHE A 187 -23.21 4.61 -5.13
C PHE A 187 -24.08 5.80 -4.75
N ARG A 188 -23.65 6.99 -5.10
CA ARG A 188 -24.45 8.23 -4.88
C ARG A 188 -25.70 8.20 -5.75
N PRO A 189 -26.92 8.15 -5.18
CA PRO A 189 -28.14 7.97 -5.98
C PRO A 189 -28.47 9.18 -6.86
N ASP A 190 -27.97 10.37 -6.53
CA ASP A 190 -28.09 11.59 -7.31
C ASP A 190 -27.25 11.57 -8.60
N ARG A 191 -26.19 10.77 -8.63
CA ARG A 191 -25.26 10.64 -9.78
C ARG A 191 -25.34 9.28 -10.45
N PHE A 192 -25.76 8.25 -9.75
CA PHE A 192 -25.87 6.87 -10.23
C PHE A 192 -27.27 6.34 -9.94
N PRO A 193 -28.25 6.69 -10.78
CA PRO A 193 -29.64 6.26 -10.58
C PRO A 193 -29.85 4.75 -10.77
N ASP A 194 -29.02 4.09 -11.58
CA ASP A 194 -29.05 2.64 -11.81
C ASP A 194 -27.61 2.10 -11.97
N PRO A 195 -26.84 1.98 -10.89
CA PRO A 195 -25.44 1.55 -10.98
C PRO A 195 -25.29 0.12 -11.49
N LYS A 196 -26.23 -0.77 -11.16
CA LYS A 196 -26.23 -2.15 -11.67
C LYS A 196 -26.44 -2.21 -13.18
N GLY A 197 -27.45 -1.50 -13.68
CA GLY A 197 -27.70 -1.38 -15.12
C GLY A 197 -26.53 -0.76 -15.86
N MET A 198 -25.87 0.24 -15.30
CA MET A 198 -24.63 0.81 -15.85
C MET A 198 -23.53 -0.25 -15.99
N VAL A 199 -23.25 -1.02 -14.96
CA VAL A 199 -22.22 -2.08 -15.00
C VAL A 199 -22.58 -3.15 -16.01
N GLU A 200 -23.86 -3.57 -16.07
CA GLU A 200 -24.35 -4.53 -17.08
C GLU A 200 -24.17 -4.01 -18.52
N GLU A 201 -24.39 -2.71 -18.75
CA GLU A 201 -24.17 -2.08 -20.06
C GLU A 201 -22.68 -2.04 -20.42
N LEU A 202 -21.81 -1.66 -19.49
CA LEU A 202 -20.36 -1.70 -19.68
C LEU A 202 -19.86 -3.12 -19.99
N HIS A 203 -20.37 -4.13 -19.30
CA HIS A 203 -20.07 -5.53 -19.60
C HIS A 203 -20.53 -5.95 -21.01
N LYS A 204 -21.71 -5.52 -21.45
CA LYS A 204 -22.20 -5.78 -22.82
C LYS A 204 -21.33 -5.13 -23.89
N MET A 205 -20.69 -3.99 -23.58
CA MET A 205 -19.70 -3.37 -24.45
C MET A 205 -18.36 -4.11 -24.47
N GLY A 206 -18.11 -5.02 -23.51
CA GLY A 206 -16.90 -5.82 -23.39
C GLY A 206 -15.87 -5.30 -22.38
N PHE A 207 -16.24 -4.34 -21.54
CA PHE A 207 -15.36 -3.86 -20.46
C PHE A 207 -15.44 -4.76 -19.22
N LYS A 208 -14.31 -4.86 -18.50
CA LYS A 208 -14.28 -5.18 -17.10
C LYS A 208 -14.36 -3.90 -16.28
N VAL A 209 -15.15 -3.90 -15.20
CA VAL A 209 -15.41 -2.69 -14.41
C VAL A 209 -14.73 -2.78 -13.06
N MET A 210 -13.86 -1.81 -12.76
CA MET A 210 -13.20 -1.68 -11.46
C MET A 210 -13.63 -0.39 -10.77
N LEU A 211 -13.65 -0.40 -9.44
CA LEU A 211 -13.96 0.77 -8.63
C LEU A 211 -12.73 1.20 -7.81
N TRP A 212 -12.55 2.50 -7.71
CA TRP A 212 -11.63 3.12 -6.77
C TRP A 212 -12.08 2.90 -5.32
N VAL A 213 -11.16 2.53 -4.45
CA VAL A 213 -11.39 2.38 -3.01
C VAL A 213 -10.21 2.91 -2.23
N SER A 214 -10.46 3.37 -0.99
CA SER A 214 -9.42 3.78 -0.05
C SER A 214 -9.69 3.21 1.34
N PRO A 215 -8.67 3.12 2.22
CA PRO A 215 -8.86 2.66 3.59
C PRO A 215 -9.42 3.76 4.52
N PHE A 216 -9.72 4.95 3.99
CA PHE A 216 -10.15 6.11 4.76
C PHE A 216 -11.66 6.16 4.99
N VAL A 217 -12.06 6.74 6.13
CA VAL A 217 -13.45 6.84 6.58
C VAL A 217 -13.73 8.26 7.05
N SER A 218 -14.76 8.89 6.49
CA SER A 218 -15.20 10.23 6.89
C SER A 218 -15.62 10.27 8.36
N PRO A 219 -15.04 11.14 9.20
CA PRO A 219 -15.19 11.08 10.66
C PRO A 219 -16.57 11.50 11.19
N ASP A 220 -17.38 12.12 10.35
CA ASP A 220 -18.77 12.51 10.67
C ASP A 220 -19.81 11.52 10.16
N SER A 221 -19.38 10.41 9.54
CA SER A 221 -20.24 9.40 8.93
C SER A 221 -20.86 8.40 9.95
N GLN A 222 -21.88 7.68 9.52
CA GLN A 222 -22.46 6.57 10.30
C GLN A 222 -21.48 5.39 10.35
N GLU A 223 -20.76 5.16 9.26
CA GLU A 223 -19.72 4.13 9.14
C GLU A 223 -18.62 4.35 10.17
N TYR A 224 -18.15 5.58 10.34
CA TYR A 224 -17.18 5.92 11.38
C TYR A 224 -17.68 5.51 12.78
N ARG A 225 -18.94 5.85 13.13
CA ARG A 225 -19.51 5.51 14.43
C ARG A 225 -19.61 4.00 14.62
N TYR A 226 -20.02 3.28 13.57
CA TYR A 226 -20.08 1.83 13.59
C TYR A 226 -18.70 1.21 13.75
N LEU A 227 -17.75 1.56 12.90
CA LEU A 227 -16.39 1.01 12.90
C LEU A 227 -15.65 1.33 14.20
N ARG A 228 -15.83 2.56 14.74
CA ARG A 228 -15.34 2.93 16.06
C ARG A 228 -15.89 2.01 17.15
N SER A 229 -17.21 1.73 17.13
CA SER A 229 -17.85 0.87 18.12
C SER A 229 -17.35 -0.58 18.08
N LYS A 230 -16.81 -1.00 16.94
CA LYS A 230 -16.23 -2.32 16.73
C LYS A 230 -14.71 -2.39 16.99
N GLY A 231 -14.04 -1.23 17.15
CA GLY A 231 -12.59 -1.18 17.26
C GLY A 231 -11.88 -1.51 15.95
N TYR A 232 -12.48 -1.13 14.82
CA TYR A 232 -11.95 -1.41 13.46
C TYR A 232 -11.12 -0.28 12.87
N LEU A 233 -10.93 0.81 13.62
CA LEU A 233 -10.17 1.98 13.19
C LEU A 233 -8.85 2.07 13.95
N VAL A 234 -7.81 2.53 13.24
CA VAL A 234 -6.53 2.86 13.87
C VAL A 234 -6.76 3.89 14.96
N MET A 235 -6.19 3.67 16.14
CA MET A 235 -6.36 4.56 17.31
C MET A 235 -5.26 5.60 17.37
N ASP A 236 -5.53 6.74 18.01
CA ASP A 236 -4.52 7.68 18.47
C ASP A 236 -3.55 7.01 19.45
N ALA A 237 -2.33 7.50 19.55
CA ALA A 237 -1.26 6.92 20.38
C ALA A 237 -1.64 6.76 21.86
N ASP A 238 -2.46 7.65 22.40
CA ASP A 238 -2.95 7.57 23.79
C ASP A 238 -4.18 6.65 23.96
N GLY A 239 -4.70 6.11 22.86
CA GLY A 239 -5.88 5.24 22.86
C GLY A 239 -7.20 5.94 23.16
N SER A 240 -7.26 7.26 23.15
CA SER A 240 -8.46 8.04 23.50
C SER A 240 -9.58 7.91 22.47
N GLY A 241 -9.23 7.66 21.23
CA GLY A 241 -10.16 7.51 20.11
C GLY A 241 -9.46 7.12 18.81
N PRO A 242 -10.22 6.95 17.72
CA PRO A 242 -9.62 6.74 16.41
C PRO A 242 -8.74 7.92 15.99
N ALA A 243 -7.57 7.62 15.45
CA ALA A 243 -6.70 8.62 14.85
C ALA A 243 -7.39 9.28 13.66
N ILE A 244 -7.28 10.60 13.57
CA ILE A 244 -7.75 11.37 12.42
C ILE A 244 -6.52 11.81 11.64
N LEU A 245 -6.36 11.26 10.46
CA LEU A 245 -5.20 11.41 9.60
C LEU A 245 -5.49 12.40 8.48
N ASP A 246 -4.48 13.15 8.09
CA ASP A 246 -4.56 14.07 6.96
C ASP A 246 -4.19 13.35 5.65
N TRP A 247 -4.92 13.65 4.58
CA TRP A 247 -4.63 13.16 3.23
C TRP A 247 -5.19 14.16 2.21
N TRP A 248 -5.00 13.93 0.90
CA TRP A 248 -5.40 14.91 -0.13
C TRP A 248 -6.90 15.25 -0.17
N ASN A 249 -7.77 14.42 0.40
CA ASN A 249 -9.21 14.69 0.53
C ASN A 249 -9.61 15.14 1.95
N GLY A 250 -8.67 15.67 2.73
CA GLY A 250 -8.88 16.26 4.05
C GLY A 250 -8.62 15.28 5.19
N LEU A 251 -9.39 15.39 6.27
CA LEU A 251 -9.21 14.64 7.51
C LEU A 251 -10.11 13.41 7.55
N SER A 252 -9.55 12.23 7.79
CA SER A 252 -10.29 10.98 7.87
C SER A 252 -9.74 10.02 8.93
N ALA A 253 -10.60 9.17 9.49
CA ALA A 253 -10.15 7.97 10.17
C ALA A 253 -9.70 6.93 9.15
N CYS A 254 -9.02 5.87 9.59
CA CYS A 254 -8.53 4.82 8.72
C CYS A 254 -8.84 3.44 9.31
N TYR A 255 -9.19 2.47 8.45
CA TYR A 255 -9.30 1.08 8.88
C TYR A 255 -7.98 0.59 9.46
N ASP A 256 -8.06 -0.13 10.58
CA ASP A 256 -6.91 -0.85 11.13
C ASP A 256 -6.88 -2.26 10.57
N LEU A 257 -6.16 -2.43 9.47
CA LEU A 257 -6.07 -3.74 8.80
C LEU A 257 -5.21 -4.75 9.57
N SER A 258 -4.51 -4.33 10.63
CA SER A 258 -3.84 -5.23 11.57
C SER A 258 -4.84 -5.93 12.51
N ASN A 259 -6.09 -5.45 12.60
CA ASN A 259 -7.19 -6.13 13.26
C ASN A 259 -7.83 -7.14 12.28
N PRO A 260 -7.75 -8.46 12.54
CA PRO A 260 -8.32 -9.47 11.64
C PRO A 260 -9.82 -9.30 11.39
N GLU A 261 -10.58 -8.83 12.39
CA GLU A 261 -12.00 -8.60 12.22
C GLU A 261 -12.29 -7.40 11.31
N ALA A 262 -11.47 -6.34 11.39
CA ALA A 262 -11.57 -5.19 10.48
C ALA A 262 -11.20 -5.57 9.05
N PHE A 263 -10.16 -6.39 8.89
CA PHE A 263 -9.71 -6.90 7.60
C PHE A 263 -10.82 -7.74 6.93
N GLU A 264 -11.39 -8.72 7.63
CA GLU A 264 -12.49 -9.55 7.12
C GLU A 264 -13.78 -8.75 6.88
N TYR A 265 -14.06 -7.75 7.72
CA TYR A 265 -15.19 -6.86 7.51
C TYR A 265 -15.02 -6.09 6.18
N PHE A 266 -13.87 -5.46 5.96
CA PHE A 266 -13.63 -4.68 4.75
C PHE A 266 -13.66 -5.56 3.49
N LYS A 267 -13.01 -6.74 3.54
CA LYS A 267 -13.11 -7.75 2.49
C LYS A 267 -14.57 -8.08 2.15
N GLY A 268 -15.39 -8.35 3.17
CA GLY A 268 -16.82 -8.64 2.98
C GLY A 268 -17.60 -7.50 2.34
N VAL A 269 -17.24 -6.24 2.62
CA VAL A 269 -17.82 -5.07 1.95
C VAL A 269 -17.51 -5.10 0.45
N LEU A 270 -16.24 -5.33 0.08
CA LEU A 270 -15.83 -5.39 -1.32
C LEU A 270 -16.46 -6.58 -2.08
N GLU A 271 -16.50 -7.75 -1.46
CA GLU A 271 -17.21 -8.93 -2.00
C GLU A 271 -18.71 -8.64 -2.19
N GLY A 272 -19.30 -7.88 -1.27
CA GLY A 272 -20.68 -7.39 -1.39
C GLY A 272 -20.89 -6.55 -2.63
N MET A 273 -20.00 -5.61 -2.93
CA MET A 273 -20.02 -4.79 -4.14
C MET A 273 -19.94 -5.63 -5.42
N GLN A 274 -19.07 -6.63 -5.46
CA GLN A 274 -18.98 -7.55 -6.58
C GLN A 274 -20.30 -8.30 -6.80
N LYS A 275 -20.88 -8.82 -5.73
CA LYS A 275 -22.13 -9.59 -5.78
C LYS A 275 -23.35 -8.74 -6.17
N GLU A 276 -23.45 -7.53 -5.65
CA GLU A 276 -24.61 -6.65 -5.84
C GLU A 276 -24.60 -5.98 -7.21
N PHE A 277 -23.47 -5.41 -7.61
CA PHE A 277 -23.34 -4.58 -8.80
C PHE A 277 -22.60 -5.26 -9.98
N GLY A 278 -21.97 -6.40 -9.76
CA GLY A 278 -21.19 -7.10 -10.78
C GLY A 278 -19.80 -6.50 -11.01
N ILE A 279 -19.25 -5.77 -10.05
CA ILE A 279 -17.91 -5.18 -10.13
C ILE A 279 -16.85 -6.29 -10.26
N ASP A 280 -15.91 -6.16 -11.20
CA ASP A 280 -14.87 -7.16 -11.44
C ASP A 280 -13.69 -7.03 -10.48
N GLY A 281 -13.36 -5.81 -10.03
CA GLY A 281 -12.24 -5.58 -9.11
C GLY A 281 -12.12 -4.13 -8.64
N PHE A 282 -10.95 -3.80 -8.08
CA PHE A 282 -10.78 -2.54 -7.36
C PHE A 282 -9.40 -1.92 -7.58
N LYS A 283 -9.35 -0.59 -7.61
CA LYS A 283 -8.13 0.21 -7.45
C LYS A 283 -7.98 0.56 -5.98
N PHE A 284 -6.97 0.01 -5.35
CA PHE A 284 -6.59 0.26 -3.95
C PHE A 284 -5.70 1.49 -3.88
N ASP A 285 -6.33 2.65 -3.76
CA ASP A 285 -5.64 3.95 -3.70
C ASP A 285 -5.43 4.41 -2.26
N ALA A 286 -4.62 5.44 -2.07
CA ALA A 286 -4.19 5.90 -0.75
C ALA A 286 -3.46 4.80 0.06
N GLY A 287 -3.47 4.88 1.38
CA GLY A 287 -2.77 3.91 2.22
C GLY A 287 -1.25 4.06 2.22
N ASP A 288 -0.75 5.21 1.78
CA ASP A 288 0.68 5.56 1.78
C ASP A 288 1.22 5.62 3.22
N PRO A 289 2.44 5.10 3.49
CA PRO A 289 2.98 5.00 4.85
C PRO A 289 3.09 6.33 5.58
N GLU A 290 3.41 7.42 4.89
CA GLU A 290 3.55 8.74 5.52
C GLU A 290 2.25 9.24 6.16
N ARG A 291 1.09 8.76 5.71
CA ARG A 291 -0.21 9.15 6.30
C ARG A 291 -0.39 8.62 7.71
N TYR A 292 0.21 7.47 8.01
CA TYR A 292 0.18 6.88 9.35
C TYR A 292 1.22 7.49 10.30
N LEU A 293 2.29 8.11 9.75
CA LEU A 293 3.37 8.73 10.52
C LEU A 293 3.07 10.17 10.94
N GLU A 294 2.14 10.86 10.30
CA GLU A 294 1.78 12.24 10.65
C GLU A 294 1.30 12.36 12.10
N LYS A 295 0.91 11.24 12.69
CA LYS A 295 0.61 11.07 14.12
C LYS A 295 1.19 9.77 14.63
N ASP A 296 1.57 9.76 15.91
CA ASP A 296 1.82 8.52 16.60
C ASP A 296 0.51 7.73 16.68
N ILE A 297 0.44 6.64 15.94
CA ILE A 297 -0.72 5.75 15.92
C ILE A 297 -0.58 4.56 16.85
N LEU A 298 -1.71 4.00 17.23
CA LEU A 298 -1.82 2.83 18.06
C LEU A 298 -2.63 1.75 17.34
N PRO A 299 -2.00 0.92 16.48
CA PRO A 299 -2.68 -0.17 15.78
C PRO A 299 -3.05 -1.30 16.72
N TYR A 300 -3.99 -2.14 16.32
CA TYR A 300 -4.42 -3.34 17.02
C TYR A 300 -3.24 -4.31 17.22
N ASP A 301 -2.54 -4.66 16.17
CA ASP A 301 -1.23 -5.29 16.30
C ASP A 301 -0.16 -4.22 16.57
N ARG A 302 0.33 -4.20 17.81
CA ARG A 302 1.35 -3.25 18.29
C ARG A 302 2.69 -3.32 17.54
N LYS A 303 2.87 -4.30 16.68
CA LYS A 303 4.03 -4.43 15.79
C LYS A 303 3.77 -3.89 14.40
N SER A 304 2.52 -3.59 14.08
CA SER A 304 2.11 -3.05 12.79
C SER A 304 2.17 -1.52 12.84
N TYR A 305 3.08 -0.95 12.08
CA TYR A 305 3.22 0.50 11.92
C TYR A 305 2.73 0.95 10.53
N ASP A 306 3.27 2.06 10.06
CA ASP A 306 3.04 2.69 8.78
C ASP A 306 3.16 1.76 7.56
N THR A 307 4.37 1.25 7.33
CA THR A 307 4.65 0.39 6.16
C THR A 307 3.91 -0.94 6.22
N GLU A 308 3.68 -1.49 7.41
CA GLU A 308 2.88 -2.70 7.59
C GLU A 308 1.39 -2.46 7.30
N GLN A 309 0.84 -1.29 7.64
CA GLN A 309 -0.54 -0.94 7.24
C GLN A 309 -0.66 -0.88 5.70
N THR A 310 0.32 -0.27 5.02
CA THR A 310 0.40 -0.26 3.56
C THR A 310 0.51 -1.67 2.97
N GLN A 311 1.31 -2.54 3.57
CA GLN A 311 1.44 -3.94 3.15
C GLN A 311 0.11 -4.71 3.33
N LEU A 312 -0.58 -4.53 4.45
CA LEU A 312 -1.86 -5.16 4.72
C LEU A 312 -2.95 -4.67 3.75
N TRP A 313 -2.90 -3.39 3.37
CA TRP A 313 -3.77 -2.84 2.32
C TRP A 313 -3.56 -3.54 0.98
N ALA A 314 -2.31 -3.74 0.58
CA ALA A 314 -1.99 -4.49 -0.62
C ALA A 314 -2.38 -5.98 -0.51
N GLN A 315 -2.15 -6.62 0.63
CA GLN A 315 -2.57 -8.01 0.87
C GLN A 315 -4.09 -8.20 0.76
N LEU A 316 -4.87 -7.23 1.24
CA LEU A 316 -6.33 -7.25 1.04
C LEU A 316 -6.68 -7.22 -0.45
N GLY A 317 -6.01 -6.36 -1.21
CA GLY A 317 -6.26 -6.23 -2.64
C GLY A 317 -5.89 -7.47 -3.46
N LEU A 318 -4.88 -8.23 -3.04
CA LEU A 318 -4.51 -9.49 -3.69
C LEU A 318 -5.61 -10.56 -3.65
N LEU A 319 -6.61 -10.42 -2.78
CA LEU A 319 -7.76 -11.33 -2.74
C LEU A 319 -8.69 -11.14 -3.96
N PHE A 320 -8.52 -10.05 -4.70
CA PHE A 320 -9.29 -9.71 -5.88
C PHE A 320 -8.38 -9.79 -7.12
N PRO A 321 -8.64 -10.69 -8.08
CA PRO A 321 -7.78 -10.87 -9.26
C PRO A 321 -7.61 -9.60 -10.11
N TYR A 322 -8.69 -8.80 -10.26
CA TYR A 322 -8.63 -7.47 -10.86
C TYR A 322 -8.31 -6.45 -9.77
N ASN A 323 -7.03 -6.14 -9.61
CA ASN A 323 -6.53 -5.19 -8.62
C ASN A 323 -5.56 -4.19 -9.25
N GLU A 324 -5.54 -2.97 -8.73
CA GLU A 324 -4.58 -1.94 -9.06
C GLU A 324 -4.20 -1.22 -7.78
N PHE A 325 -2.92 -0.88 -7.58
CA PHE A 325 -2.44 -0.26 -6.36
C PHE A 325 -1.70 1.03 -6.64
N ARG A 326 -1.90 2.03 -5.76
CA ARG A 326 -1.07 3.23 -5.71
C ARG A 326 0.21 2.96 -4.93
N ALA A 327 0.09 2.56 -3.67
CA ALA A 327 1.20 2.35 -2.76
C ALA A 327 1.31 0.89 -2.35
N CYS A 328 2.53 0.35 -2.36
CA CYS A 328 2.82 -0.99 -1.88
C CYS A 328 4.12 -1.00 -1.07
N TRP A 329 4.18 -1.88 -0.09
CA TRP A 329 5.38 -2.15 0.68
C TRP A 329 5.73 -3.63 0.62
N LYS A 330 6.94 -3.96 0.12
CA LYS A 330 7.47 -5.34 0.04
C LYS A 330 6.58 -6.34 -0.70
N MET A 331 5.87 -5.92 -1.73
CA MET A 331 4.94 -6.77 -2.48
C MET A 331 5.56 -7.38 -3.75
N GLY A 332 6.88 -7.40 -3.87
CA GLY A 332 7.57 -8.08 -4.98
C GLY A 332 7.20 -9.57 -5.04
N GLY A 333 7.04 -10.10 -6.27
CA GLY A 333 6.67 -11.50 -6.49
C GLY A 333 5.17 -11.80 -6.43
N GLU A 334 4.33 -10.87 -6.02
CA GLU A 334 2.88 -11.03 -5.96
C GLU A 334 2.17 -10.62 -7.25
N ALA A 335 0.95 -11.14 -7.44
CA ALA A 335 0.12 -10.89 -8.63
C ALA A 335 -0.65 -9.57 -8.50
N LEU A 336 0.05 -8.46 -8.49
CA LEU A 336 -0.53 -7.12 -8.41
C LEU A 336 -0.24 -6.28 -9.64
N VAL A 337 -1.10 -5.29 -9.89
CA VAL A 337 -0.94 -4.27 -10.93
C VAL A 337 -0.75 -2.90 -10.29
N GLN A 338 0.13 -2.09 -10.89
CA GLN A 338 0.40 -0.74 -10.42
C GLN A 338 0.36 0.22 -11.60
#